data_c2dcc755ead9f92327b91bb35f49532e
#
_entry.id   c2dcc755ead9f92327b91bb35f49532e
#
_cell.length_a   1.000
_cell.length_b   1.000
_cell.length_c   1.000
_cell.angle_alpha   90.00
_cell.angle_beta   90.00
_cell.angle_gamma   90.00
#
_symmetry.space_group_name_H-M   'P 1'
#
loop_
_entity.id
_entity.type
_entity.pdbx_description
1 polymer ?
#
loop_
_entity_poly.entity_id
_entity_poly.type
_entity_poly.pdbx_seq_one_letter_code
_entity_poly.pdbx_strand_id
1 'polypeptide(L)'
;MIKRLATFALLAALLSPALAFAQALTPGVDYVEVSEPQPLDPLNGKIEVVEVFGYWCHYCAEFQPLVGAWKAKLPADVRFTYLPAVYGGDDPYARAFYAAQGVKGLFARSHDAVFRAVNTSRDLPRNASVEELAGFYAQYGVDAAKFAQAMRDPKLDPKLARARDFAVKVELPGTPTMIVNGKYRILGNSYKDMLRIADQLIAKERKALR
;
A
#
# COMPACT_ATOMS: atom_id res chain seq x y z
N MET A 1 -28.68 -69.14 24.93
CA MET A 1 -29.28 -68.02 24.21
C MET A 1 -28.94 -66.75 25.00
N ILE A 2 -27.82 -66.13 24.73
CA ILE A 2 -27.36 -64.98 25.48
C ILE A 2 -27.08 -63.84 24.49
N LYS A 3 -27.68 -62.70 24.76
CA LYS A 3 -27.77 -61.47 24.03
C LYS A 3 -26.39 -60.85 23.76
N ARG A 4 -26.04 -60.56 22.52
CA ARG A 4 -24.98 -59.61 22.20
C ARG A 4 -25.61 -58.24 21.94
N LEU A 5 -25.61 -57.43 22.94
CA LEU A 5 -25.84 -55.97 22.84
C LEU A 5 -24.51 -55.35 22.41
N ALA A 6 -24.46 -54.98 21.14
CA ALA A 6 -23.35 -54.21 20.59
C ALA A 6 -23.44 -52.77 21.10
N THR A 7 -22.43 -52.38 21.83
CA THR A 7 -22.19 -51.02 22.31
C THR A 7 -21.73 -50.16 21.17
N PHE A 8 -22.66 -49.39 20.59
CA PHE A 8 -22.31 -48.28 19.74
C PHE A 8 -22.07 -47.07 20.66
N ALA A 9 -20.89 -46.98 21.22
CA ALA A 9 -20.44 -45.83 21.97
C ALA A 9 -19.65 -44.92 21.06
N LEU A 10 -20.25 -43.81 20.74
CA LEU A 10 -19.69 -42.45 20.69
C LEU A 10 -18.26 -42.31 20.20
N LEU A 11 -18.12 -42.00 18.93
CA LEU A 11 -17.06 -41.14 18.40
C LEU A 11 -17.67 -39.86 17.88
N ALA A 12 -18.31 -39.09 18.76
CA ALA A 12 -18.57 -37.68 18.54
C ALA A 12 -17.26 -36.95 18.82
N ALA A 13 -16.28 -37.12 17.91
CA ALA A 13 -15.03 -36.40 17.96
C ALA A 13 -15.32 -34.92 17.76
N LEU A 14 -15.05 -34.19 18.80
CA LEU A 14 -14.95 -32.78 19.01
C LEU A 14 -14.35 -32.04 17.77
N LEU A 15 -15.20 -31.71 16.79
CA LEU A 15 -14.95 -30.62 15.88
C LEU A 15 -15.25 -29.31 16.66
N SER A 16 -14.41 -29.00 17.63
CA SER A 16 -14.34 -27.64 18.13
C SER A 16 -13.77 -26.79 16.99
N PRO A 17 -14.53 -25.83 16.41
CA PRO A 17 -13.90 -24.85 15.57
C PRO A 17 -12.86 -24.17 16.44
N ALA A 18 -11.59 -24.30 16.10
CA ALA A 18 -10.54 -23.48 16.66
C ALA A 18 -10.92 -22.04 16.28
N LEU A 19 -11.56 -21.33 17.17
CA LEU A 19 -11.69 -19.88 17.11
C LEU A 19 -10.26 -19.37 17.12
N ALA A 20 -9.71 -19.13 15.92
CA ALA A 20 -8.48 -18.38 15.79
C ALA A 20 -8.77 -16.99 16.36
N PHE A 21 -8.46 -16.81 17.65
CA PHE A 21 -8.48 -15.49 18.26
C PHE A 21 -7.49 -14.65 17.46
N ALA A 22 -8.01 -13.76 16.63
CA ALA A 22 -7.18 -12.75 16.00
C ALA A 22 -6.45 -12.04 17.13
N GLN A 23 -5.12 -12.14 17.15
CA GLN A 23 -4.29 -11.49 18.15
C GLN A 23 -4.66 -10.01 18.21
N ALA A 24 -5.04 -9.51 19.38
CA ALA A 24 -5.42 -8.12 19.55
C ALA A 24 -4.24 -7.20 19.23
N LEU A 25 -4.51 -6.12 18.50
CA LEU A 25 -3.48 -5.13 18.16
C LEU A 25 -3.03 -4.37 19.41
N THR A 26 -1.73 -4.20 19.54
CA THR A 26 -1.09 -3.50 20.65
C THR A 26 -0.50 -2.17 20.17
N PRO A 27 -0.99 -1.01 20.65
CA PRO A 27 -0.37 0.30 20.37
C PRO A 27 1.10 0.30 20.79
N GLY A 28 1.95 0.93 19.98
CA GLY A 28 3.40 0.98 20.18
C GLY A 28 4.15 -0.27 19.71
N VAL A 29 3.45 -1.38 19.41
CA VAL A 29 4.02 -2.64 18.90
C VAL A 29 3.55 -2.91 17.47
N ASP A 30 2.25 -2.95 17.25
CA ASP A 30 1.66 -3.20 15.92
C ASP A 30 1.44 -1.91 15.13
N TYR A 31 1.13 -0.82 15.82
CA TYR A 31 0.88 0.49 15.21
C TYR A 31 1.16 1.64 16.19
N VAL A 32 1.34 2.83 15.62
CA VAL A 32 1.37 4.10 16.36
C VAL A 32 0.14 4.90 15.98
N GLU A 33 -0.50 5.52 16.95
CA GLU A 33 -1.52 6.53 16.70
C GLU A 33 -0.86 7.85 16.34
N VAL A 34 -1.27 8.43 15.19
CA VAL A 34 -0.81 9.74 14.75
C VAL A 34 -1.43 10.81 15.63
N SER A 35 -0.64 11.75 16.13
CA SER A 35 -1.07 12.77 17.11
C SER A 35 -2.17 13.68 16.57
N GLU A 36 -2.07 14.06 15.29
CA GLU A 36 -3.07 14.89 14.59
C GLU A 36 -3.61 14.11 13.37
N PRO A 37 -4.55 13.15 13.60
CA PRO A 37 -5.00 12.28 12.55
C PRO A 37 -5.75 13.04 11.46
N GLN A 38 -5.25 12.94 10.24
CA GLN A 38 -5.89 13.52 9.06
C GLN A 38 -5.74 12.57 7.88
N PRO A 39 -6.87 12.09 7.30
CA PRO A 39 -6.79 11.25 6.11
C PRO A 39 -6.17 12.01 4.93
N LEU A 40 -5.54 11.27 4.03
CA LEU A 40 -4.99 11.84 2.79
C LEU A 40 -6.09 12.47 1.95
N ASP A 41 -7.21 11.77 1.77
CA ASP A 41 -8.41 12.27 1.07
C ASP A 41 -9.63 12.18 1.97
N PRO A 42 -10.64 13.06 1.81
CA PRO A 42 -11.90 12.96 2.55
C PRO A 42 -12.45 11.54 2.50
N LEU A 43 -12.79 10.97 3.66
CA LEU A 43 -13.16 9.54 3.75
C LEU A 43 -14.46 9.23 3.00
N ASN A 44 -15.45 10.12 3.05
CA ASN A 44 -16.74 9.97 2.37
C ASN A 44 -17.40 8.60 2.62
N GLY A 45 -17.37 8.15 3.88
CA GLY A 45 -17.90 6.85 4.30
C GLY A 45 -17.01 5.64 3.97
N LYS A 46 -15.79 5.86 3.47
CA LYS A 46 -14.81 4.81 3.21
C LYS A 46 -13.73 4.77 4.30
N ILE A 47 -13.08 3.64 4.39
CA ILE A 47 -11.83 3.49 5.14
C ILE A 47 -10.69 3.68 4.16
N GLU A 48 -9.76 4.57 4.49
CA GLU A 48 -8.58 4.83 3.67
C GLU A 48 -7.39 4.03 4.14
N VAL A 49 -6.69 3.41 3.20
CA VAL A 49 -5.36 2.84 3.43
C VAL A 49 -4.39 3.49 2.45
N VAL A 50 -3.37 4.14 2.98
CA VAL A 50 -2.29 4.75 2.19
C VAL A 50 -1.03 3.91 2.34
N GLU A 51 -0.41 3.54 1.24
CA GLU A 51 0.97 3.06 1.23
C GLU A 51 1.87 4.18 0.77
N VAL A 52 2.77 4.61 1.65
CA VAL A 52 3.87 5.52 1.29
C VAL A 52 5.03 4.68 0.79
N PHE A 53 5.44 4.92 -0.46
CA PHE A 53 6.42 4.10 -1.16
C PHE A 53 7.44 4.94 -1.96
N GLY A 54 8.53 4.32 -2.42
CA GLY A 54 9.43 4.89 -3.41
C GLY A 54 9.81 3.83 -4.45
N TYR A 55 9.82 4.17 -5.75
CA TYR A 55 10.29 3.24 -6.78
C TYR A 55 11.76 2.84 -6.60
N TRP A 56 12.57 3.73 -6.04
CA TRP A 56 13.98 3.50 -5.71
C TRP A 56 14.16 2.65 -4.44
N CYS A 57 13.10 2.39 -3.69
CA CYS A 57 13.12 1.63 -2.45
C CYS A 57 13.07 0.11 -2.71
N HIS A 58 14.13 -0.60 -2.35
CA HIS A 58 14.20 -2.05 -2.50
C HIS A 58 13.11 -2.79 -1.70
N TYR A 59 12.89 -2.38 -0.45
CA TYR A 59 11.85 -2.98 0.39
C TYR A 59 10.43 -2.76 -0.16
N CYS A 60 10.19 -1.63 -0.83
CA CYS A 60 8.92 -1.40 -1.53
C CYS A 60 8.76 -2.35 -2.72
N ALA A 61 9.84 -2.59 -3.47
CA ALA A 61 9.83 -3.54 -4.58
C ALA A 61 9.54 -4.98 -4.14
N GLU A 62 10.07 -5.39 -2.97
CA GLU A 62 9.75 -6.69 -2.36
C GLU A 62 8.32 -6.77 -1.84
N PHE A 63 7.79 -5.67 -1.31
CA PHE A 63 6.43 -5.60 -0.78
C PHE A 63 5.37 -5.55 -1.88
N GLN A 64 5.68 -4.96 -3.04
CA GLN A 64 4.73 -4.70 -4.14
C GLN A 64 3.90 -5.92 -4.57
N PRO A 65 4.46 -7.13 -4.80
CA PRO A 65 3.66 -8.30 -5.15
C PRO A 65 2.64 -8.68 -4.07
N LEU A 66 3.00 -8.52 -2.80
CA LEU A 66 2.16 -8.87 -1.65
C LEU A 66 1.03 -7.86 -1.47
N VAL A 67 1.35 -6.57 -1.46
CA VAL A 67 0.36 -5.50 -1.33
C VAL A 67 -0.56 -5.44 -2.55
N GLY A 68 -0.04 -5.69 -3.75
CA GLY A 68 -0.84 -5.77 -4.97
C GLY A 68 -1.89 -6.87 -4.91
N ALA A 69 -1.50 -8.08 -4.47
CA ALA A 69 -2.41 -9.21 -4.30
C ALA A 69 -3.43 -8.98 -3.17
N TRP A 70 -3.03 -8.33 -2.08
CA TRP A 70 -3.90 -7.95 -0.98
C TRP A 70 -4.91 -6.87 -1.40
N LYS A 71 -4.42 -5.81 -2.02
CA LYS A 71 -5.25 -4.71 -2.53
C LYS A 71 -6.36 -5.18 -3.47
N ALA A 72 -6.09 -6.16 -4.32
CA ALA A 72 -7.06 -6.72 -5.27
C ALA A 72 -8.27 -7.40 -4.58
N LYS A 73 -8.16 -7.72 -3.28
CA LYS A 73 -9.20 -8.38 -2.48
C LYS A 73 -9.92 -7.41 -1.53
N LEU A 74 -9.54 -6.15 -1.52
CA LEU A 74 -10.17 -5.17 -0.62
C LEU A 74 -11.64 -4.97 -0.99
N PRO A 75 -12.52 -4.91 0.02
CA PRO A 75 -13.94 -4.64 -0.20
C PRO A 75 -14.16 -3.18 -0.64
N ALA A 76 -15.32 -2.92 -1.23
CA ALA A 76 -15.66 -1.62 -1.85
C ALA A 76 -15.67 -0.44 -0.87
N ASP A 77 -15.83 -0.69 0.43
CA ASP A 77 -15.78 0.32 1.49
C ASP A 77 -14.36 0.73 1.88
N VAL A 78 -13.32 0.09 1.31
CA VAL A 78 -11.92 0.44 1.53
C VAL A 78 -11.34 1.10 0.28
N ARG A 79 -10.74 2.27 0.46
CA ARG A 79 -9.97 2.97 -0.57
C ARG A 79 -8.48 2.78 -0.30
N PHE A 80 -7.78 2.18 -1.26
CA PHE A 80 -6.32 2.06 -1.21
C PHE A 80 -5.67 3.11 -2.11
N THR A 81 -4.66 3.80 -1.60
CA THR A 81 -3.92 4.84 -2.33
C THR A 81 -2.42 4.61 -2.20
N TYR A 82 -1.72 4.54 -3.34
CA TYR A 82 -0.28 4.68 -3.37
C TYR A 82 0.10 6.15 -3.27
N LEU A 83 1.05 6.47 -2.41
CA LEU A 83 1.58 7.81 -2.23
C LEU A 83 3.10 7.78 -2.36
N PRO A 84 3.71 8.45 -3.36
CA PRO A 84 5.15 8.46 -3.47
C PRO A 84 5.76 9.27 -2.32
N ALA A 85 6.78 8.72 -1.68
CA ALA A 85 7.62 9.46 -0.75
C ALA A 85 8.44 10.50 -1.53
N VAL A 86 8.39 11.75 -1.10
CA VAL A 86 9.08 12.87 -1.75
C VAL A 86 10.08 13.46 -0.74
N TYR A 87 11.34 13.06 -0.87
CA TYR A 87 12.44 13.56 -0.04
C TYR A 87 13.19 14.67 -0.79
N GLY A 88 12.76 15.88 -0.72
CA GLY A 88 13.42 17.01 -1.38
C GLY A 88 12.51 17.74 -2.38
N GLY A 89 13.11 18.68 -3.13
CA GLY A 89 12.33 19.61 -3.94
C GLY A 89 11.72 18.98 -5.20
N ASP A 90 12.51 18.25 -5.95
CA ASP A 90 12.13 17.70 -7.24
C ASP A 90 12.52 16.21 -7.31
N ASP A 91 11.53 15.34 -7.23
CA ASP A 91 11.70 13.89 -7.29
C ASP A 91 11.16 13.38 -8.64
N PRO A 92 12.03 13.00 -9.59
CA PRO A 92 11.60 12.54 -10.91
C PRO A 92 10.70 11.31 -10.85
N TYR A 93 10.91 10.38 -9.90
CA TYR A 93 10.06 9.20 -9.74
C TYR A 93 8.67 9.55 -9.26
N ALA A 94 8.55 10.49 -8.31
CA ALA A 94 7.24 10.96 -7.86
C ALA A 94 6.50 11.72 -8.98
N ARG A 95 7.22 12.52 -9.78
CA ARG A 95 6.67 13.18 -10.96
C ARG A 95 6.20 12.17 -12.01
N ALA A 96 7.00 11.14 -12.30
CA ALA A 96 6.61 10.08 -13.24
C ALA A 96 5.36 9.31 -12.75
N PHE A 97 5.27 9.03 -11.45
CA PHE A 97 4.09 8.42 -10.84
C PHE A 97 2.81 9.24 -11.10
N TYR A 98 2.84 10.54 -10.82
CA TYR A 98 1.68 11.40 -11.02
C TYR A 98 1.38 11.66 -12.50
N ALA A 99 2.40 11.78 -13.35
CA ALA A 99 2.23 11.89 -14.79
C ALA A 99 1.57 10.64 -15.38
N ALA A 100 2.01 9.44 -14.94
CA ALA A 100 1.42 8.18 -15.37
C ALA A 100 -0.04 8.01 -14.96
N GLN A 101 -0.43 8.53 -13.78
CA GLN A 101 -1.85 8.56 -13.37
C GLN A 101 -2.71 9.47 -14.26
N GLY A 102 -2.12 10.51 -14.87
CA GLY A 102 -2.81 11.41 -15.80
C GLY A 102 -3.10 10.77 -17.15
N VAL A 103 -2.51 9.63 -17.49
CA VAL A 103 -2.71 8.91 -18.74
C VAL A 103 -3.53 7.65 -18.51
N LYS A 104 -4.66 7.51 -19.21
CA LYS A 104 -5.59 6.40 -19.03
C LYS A 104 -4.90 5.04 -19.09
N GLY A 105 -4.96 4.30 -17.96
CA GLY A 105 -4.45 2.94 -17.84
C GLY A 105 -2.91 2.81 -17.84
N LEU A 106 -2.15 3.90 -17.99
CA LEU A 106 -0.69 3.84 -18.01
C LEU A 106 -0.14 3.40 -16.65
N PHE A 107 -0.62 4.01 -15.56
CA PHE A 107 -0.21 3.62 -14.22
C PHE A 107 -0.38 2.11 -13.96
N ALA A 108 -1.54 1.55 -14.29
CA ALA A 108 -1.81 0.13 -14.07
C ALA A 108 -0.88 -0.80 -14.87
N ARG A 109 -0.41 -0.38 -16.06
CA ARG A 109 0.50 -1.18 -16.89
C ARG A 109 1.97 -1.03 -16.52
N SER A 110 2.35 0.09 -15.89
CA SER A 110 3.75 0.46 -15.69
C SER A 110 4.22 0.37 -14.24
N HIS A 111 3.32 0.47 -13.25
CA HIS A 111 3.70 0.58 -11.85
C HIS A 111 4.65 -0.54 -11.37
N ASP A 112 4.26 -1.80 -11.55
CA ASP A 112 5.09 -2.95 -11.19
C ASP A 112 6.37 -3.04 -12.04
N ALA A 113 6.29 -2.58 -13.28
CA ALA A 113 7.43 -2.63 -14.18
C ALA A 113 8.50 -1.60 -13.81
N VAL A 114 8.12 -0.41 -13.33
CA VAL A 114 9.09 0.57 -12.81
C VAL A 114 9.82 0.00 -11.60
N PHE A 115 9.12 -0.64 -10.65
CA PHE A 115 9.77 -1.32 -9.53
C PHE A 115 10.80 -2.35 -9.99
N ARG A 116 10.45 -3.19 -10.98
CA ARG A 116 11.37 -4.19 -11.53
C ARG A 116 12.56 -3.53 -12.25
N ALA A 117 12.31 -2.50 -13.05
CA ALA A 117 13.35 -1.79 -13.78
C ALA A 117 14.40 -1.17 -12.85
N VAL A 118 13.99 -0.67 -11.69
CA VAL A 118 14.90 -0.05 -10.73
C VAL A 118 15.60 -1.08 -9.84
N ASN A 119 14.87 -2.09 -9.35
CA ASN A 119 15.37 -2.93 -8.26
C ASN A 119 15.81 -4.33 -8.72
N THR A 120 15.35 -4.81 -9.89
CA THR A 120 15.65 -6.17 -10.38
C THR A 120 16.52 -6.13 -11.63
N SER A 121 16.00 -5.63 -12.76
CA SER A 121 16.75 -5.60 -14.03
C SER A 121 17.80 -4.48 -14.10
N ARG A 122 17.60 -3.41 -13.30
CA ARG A 122 18.47 -2.23 -13.26
C ARG A 122 18.53 -1.45 -14.57
N ASP A 123 17.46 -1.53 -15.36
CA ASP A 123 17.28 -0.74 -16.58
C ASP A 123 17.10 0.76 -16.28
N LEU A 124 16.69 1.07 -15.05
CA LEU A 124 16.59 2.43 -14.52
C LEU A 124 17.47 2.58 -13.27
N PRO A 125 18.32 3.62 -13.21
CA PRO A 125 19.07 3.93 -12.01
C PRO A 125 18.14 4.49 -10.91
N ARG A 126 18.52 4.33 -9.63
CA ARG A 126 17.71 4.84 -8.49
C ARG A 126 17.55 6.36 -8.50
N ASN A 127 18.40 7.07 -9.19
CA ASN A 127 18.39 8.52 -9.38
C ASN A 127 18.11 8.90 -10.85
N ALA A 128 17.25 8.13 -11.52
CA ALA A 128 16.92 8.36 -12.93
C ALA A 128 16.46 9.80 -13.18
N SER A 129 16.95 10.36 -14.26
CA SER A 129 16.51 11.65 -14.79
C SER A 129 15.09 11.57 -15.38
N VAL A 130 14.50 12.72 -15.61
CA VAL A 130 13.21 12.83 -16.31
C VAL A 130 13.28 12.18 -17.69
N GLU A 131 14.40 12.35 -18.42
CA GLU A 131 14.62 11.79 -19.75
C GLU A 131 14.70 10.26 -19.74
N GLU A 132 15.43 9.68 -18.78
CA GLU A 132 15.53 8.23 -18.63
C GLU A 132 14.18 7.61 -18.29
N LEU A 133 13.43 8.23 -17.37
CA LEU A 133 12.07 7.79 -17.05
C LEU A 133 11.13 7.92 -18.25
N ALA A 134 11.15 9.04 -18.95
CA ALA A 134 10.32 9.24 -20.11
C ALA A 134 10.63 8.23 -21.23
N GLY A 135 11.91 7.93 -21.46
CA GLY A 135 12.36 6.87 -22.35
C GLY A 135 11.84 5.50 -21.95
N PHE A 136 11.89 5.18 -20.65
CA PHE A 136 11.30 3.94 -20.12
C PHE A 136 9.79 3.86 -20.34
N TYR A 137 9.05 4.95 -20.11
CA TYR A 137 7.61 4.94 -20.29
C TYR A 137 7.16 4.86 -21.76
N ALA A 138 8.03 5.17 -22.71
CA ALA A 138 7.72 5.07 -24.17
C ALA A 138 7.33 3.65 -24.59
N GLN A 139 7.88 2.60 -23.95
CA GLN A 139 7.51 1.20 -24.19
C GLN A 139 6.04 0.88 -23.85
N TYR A 140 5.37 1.78 -23.09
CA TYR A 140 3.95 1.68 -22.72
C TYR A 140 3.03 2.50 -23.62
N GLY A 141 3.52 2.96 -24.77
CA GLY A 141 2.73 3.61 -25.81
C GLY A 141 2.53 5.12 -25.59
N VAL A 142 3.40 5.78 -24.83
CA VAL A 142 3.43 7.24 -24.71
C VAL A 142 4.61 7.82 -25.48
N ASP A 143 4.44 9.03 -25.99
CA ASP A 143 5.54 9.79 -26.59
C ASP A 143 6.48 10.27 -25.46
N ALA A 144 7.77 9.94 -25.54
CA ALA A 144 8.74 10.25 -24.50
C ALA A 144 8.87 11.76 -24.23
N ALA A 145 8.88 12.59 -25.29
CA ALA A 145 9.03 14.04 -25.13
C ALA A 145 7.79 14.64 -24.44
N LYS A 146 6.59 14.22 -24.82
CA LYS A 146 5.34 14.65 -24.18
C LYS A 146 5.25 14.16 -22.74
N PHE A 147 5.71 12.93 -22.46
CA PHE A 147 5.71 12.42 -21.11
C PHE A 147 6.72 13.15 -20.21
N ALA A 148 7.92 13.45 -20.72
CA ALA A 148 8.90 14.30 -20.03
C ALA A 148 8.32 15.70 -19.73
N GLN A 149 7.60 16.29 -20.68
CA GLN A 149 6.89 17.55 -20.47
C GLN A 149 5.81 17.42 -19.37
N ALA A 150 5.02 16.35 -19.39
CA ALA A 150 4.02 16.08 -18.37
C ALA A 150 4.63 15.88 -16.97
N MET A 151 5.80 15.25 -16.87
CA MET A 151 6.55 15.13 -15.61
C MET A 151 7.01 16.50 -15.07
N ARG A 152 7.30 17.46 -15.95
CA ARG A 152 7.71 18.83 -15.58
C ARG A 152 6.55 19.81 -15.39
N ASP A 153 5.30 19.36 -15.59
CA ASP A 153 4.14 20.24 -15.45
C ASP A 153 4.05 20.77 -14.01
N PRO A 154 4.05 22.09 -13.79
CA PRO A 154 3.88 22.69 -12.47
C PRO A 154 2.58 22.29 -11.76
N LYS A 155 1.57 21.78 -12.47
CA LYS A 155 0.35 21.22 -11.89
C LYS A 155 0.61 20.00 -11.00
N LEU A 156 1.78 19.38 -11.10
CA LEU A 156 2.18 18.28 -10.22
C LEU A 156 2.71 18.79 -8.86
N ASP A 157 3.19 20.03 -8.78
CA ASP A 157 3.81 20.57 -7.56
C ASP A 157 2.89 20.51 -6.33
N PRO A 158 1.59 20.85 -6.41
CA PRO A 158 0.67 20.68 -5.30
C PRO A 158 0.51 19.22 -4.85
N LYS A 159 0.61 18.26 -5.78
CA LYS A 159 0.54 16.82 -5.45
C LYS A 159 1.79 16.37 -4.70
N LEU A 160 2.96 16.82 -5.12
CA LEU A 160 4.23 16.54 -4.44
C LEU A 160 4.26 17.20 -3.06
N ALA A 161 3.82 18.46 -2.95
CA ALA A 161 3.71 19.16 -1.68
C ALA A 161 2.79 18.40 -0.70
N ARG A 162 1.61 18.00 -1.16
CA ARG A 162 0.66 17.22 -0.37
C ARG A 162 1.24 15.88 0.09
N ALA A 163 2.01 15.19 -0.77
CA ALA A 163 2.66 13.94 -0.39
C ALA A 163 3.70 14.16 0.73
N ARG A 164 4.50 15.25 0.64
CA ARG A 164 5.43 15.64 1.72
C ARG A 164 4.71 15.99 3.01
N ASP A 165 3.67 16.81 2.94
CA ASP A 165 2.89 17.26 4.10
C ASP A 165 2.26 16.05 4.81
N PHE A 166 1.71 15.11 4.07
CA PHE A 166 1.17 13.88 4.63
C PHE A 166 2.27 13.04 5.30
N ALA A 167 3.42 12.87 4.66
CA ALA A 167 4.55 12.13 5.22
C ALA A 167 5.04 12.75 6.54
N VAL A 168 5.09 14.08 6.63
CA VAL A 168 5.43 14.79 7.88
C VAL A 168 4.38 14.53 8.95
N LYS A 169 3.09 14.69 8.63
CA LYS A 169 1.98 14.50 9.58
C LYS A 169 1.93 13.09 10.17
N VAL A 170 2.21 12.08 9.37
CA VAL A 170 2.20 10.68 9.85
C VAL A 170 3.55 10.27 10.46
N GLU A 171 4.48 11.21 10.60
CA GLU A 171 5.83 10.96 11.14
C GLU A 171 6.50 9.78 10.41
N LEU A 172 6.55 9.86 9.07
CA LEU A 172 7.01 8.78 8.20
C LEU A 172 8.44 8.35 8.56
N PRO A 173 8.69 7.10 9.04
CA PRO A 173 10.03 6.65 9.42
C PRO A 173 10.84 6.18 8.22
N GLY A 174 10.19 5.85 7.11
CA GLY A 174 10.78 5.27 5.91
C GLY A 174 9.72 4.64 5.01
N THR A 175 10.17 3.88 4.01
CA THR A 175 9.29 3.19 3.06
C THR A 175 9.64 1.71 2.94
N PRO A 176 8.67 0.80 2.73
CA PRO A 176 7.24 1.08 2.68
C PRO A 176 6.64 1.35 4.08
N THR A 177 5.65 2.20 4.16
CA THR A 177 4.84 2.40 5.37
C THR A 177 3.36 2.44 5.00
N MET A 178 2.52 1.73 5.74
CA MET A 178 1.07 1.75 5.56
C MET A 178 0.40 2.58 6.67
N ILE A 179 -0.59 3.38 6.28
CA ILE A 179 -1.35 4.24 7.17
C ILE A 179 -2.86 4.00 6.94
N VAL A 180 -3.62 3.83 8.03
CA VAL A 180 -5.08 3.69 7.97
C VAL A 180 -5.75 4.97 8.48
N ASN A 181 -6.65 5.55 7.67
CA ASN A 181 -7.42 6.78 7.93
C ASN A 181 -6.57 7.99 8.33
N GLY A 182 -5.28 8.04 7.96
CA GLY A 182 -4.35 9.06 8.46
C GLY A 182 -4.15 9.01 9.98
N LYS A 183 -4.63 7.96 10.65
CA LYS A 183 -4.73 7.83 12.10
C LYS A 183 -3.77 6.79 12.67
N TYR A 184 -3.60 5.68 11.98
CA TYR A 184 -2.77 4.57 12.44
C TYR A 184 -1.63 4.33 11.48
N ARG A 185 -0.41 4.54 11.92
CA ARG A 185 0.81 4.18 11.19
C ARG A 185 1.24 2.77 11.63
N ILE A 186 1.28 1.85 10.67
CA ILE A 186 1.57 0.44 10.91
C ILE A 186 3.06 0.22 11.18
N LEU A 187 3.37 -0.62 12.18
CA LEU A 187 4.74 -0.95 12.57
C LEU A 187 5.20 -2.35 12.15
N GLY A 188 4.37 -3.23 11.71
CA GLY A 188 4.58 -4.65 11.37
C GLY A 188 6.01 -5.15 11.20
N ASN A 189 6.32 -6.31 11.78
CA ASN A 189 7.67 -6.91 11.77
C ASN A 189 8.01 -7.65 10.46
N SER A 190 7.05 -7.77 9.56
CA SER A 190 7.20 -8.35 8.22
C SER A 190 6.12 -7.79 7.29
N TYR A 191 6.29 -7.93 5.99
CA TYR A 191 5.28 -7.52 5.00
C TYR A 191 3.91 -8.19 5.22
N LYS A 192 3.90 -9.49 5.56
CA LYS A 192 2.67 -10.22 5.89
C LYS A 192 2.01 -9.68 7.15
N ASP A 193 2.83 -9.33 8.14
CA ASP A 193 2.35 -8.76 9.39
C ASP A 193 1.78 -7.35 9.17
N MET A 194 2.42 -6.52 8.36
CA MET A 194 1.88 -5.21 7.96
C MET A 194 0.47 -5.35 7.35
N LEU A 195 0.25 -6.32 6.46
CA LEU A 195 -1.06 -6.55 5.84
C LEU A 195 -2.08 -7.10 6.85
N ARG A 196 -1.67 -8.00 7.75
CA ARG A 196 -2.52 -8.49 8.86
C ARG A 196 -2.98 -7.35 9.77
N ILE A 197 -2.06 -6.47 10.15
CA ILE A 197 -2.37 -5.29 10.97
C ILE A 197 -3.32 -4.34 10.22
N ALA A 198 -3.08 -4.11 8.93
CA ALA A 198 -3.97 -3.31 8.09
C ALA A 198 -5.40 -3.85 8.09
N ASP A 199 -5.58 -5.17 7.90
CA ASP A 199 -6.90 -5.83 7.93
C ASP A 199 -7.62 -5.63 9.28
N GLN A 200 -6.89 -5.74 10.38
CA GLN A 200 -7.45 -5.55 11.73
C GLN A 200 -7.81 -4.08 12.01
N LEU A 201 -6.98 -3.13 11.57
CA LEU A 201 -7.28 -1.70 11.69
C LEU A 201 -8.47 -1.29 10.82
N ILE A 202 -8.59 -1.83 9.60
CA ILE A 202 -9.76 -1.68 8.74
C ILE A 202 -11.02 -2.19 9.46
N ALA A 203 -10.94 -3.37 10.07
CA ALA A 203 -12.05 -3.93 10.83
C ALA A 203 -12.42 -3.08 12.07
N LYS A 204 -11.41 -2.50 12.75
CA LYS A 204 -11.60 -1.57 13.89
C LYS A 204 -12.33 -0.30 13.44
N GLU A 205 -11.85 0.35 12.37
CA GLU A 205 -12.46 1.58 11.85
C GLU A 205 -13.88 1.32 11.29
N ARG A 206 -14.12 0.17 10.65
CA ARG A 206 -15.46 -0.23 10.17
C ARG A 206 -16.47 -0.38 11.31
N LYS A 207 -16.04 -0.84 12.48
CA LYS A 207 -16.90 -0.93 13.68
C LYS A 207 -17.22 0.47 14.23
N ALA A 208 -16.31 1.40 14.14
CA ALA A 208 -16.50 2.77 14.62
C ALA A 208 -17.43 3.61 13.73
N LEU A 209 -17.67 3.19 12.48
CA LEU A 209 -18.58 3.85 11.53
C LEU A 209 -20.05 3.38 11.66
N ARG A 210 -20.32 2.36 12.50
CA ARG A 210 -21.64 1.79 12.77
C ARG A 210 -22.25 2.37 14.04
#